data_e4052ca59a295b13b638d4bf1ebec170
#
_entry.id   e4052ca59a295b13b638d4bf1ebec170
#
_cell.length_a   1.000
_cell.length_b   1.000
_cell.length_c   1.000
_cell.angle_alpha   90.00
_cell.angle_beta   90.00
_cell.angle_gamma   90.00
#
_symmetry.space_group_name_H-M   'P 1'
#
loop_
_entity.id
_entity.type
_entity.pdbx_description
1 polymer ?
#
loop_
_entity_poly.entity_id
_entity_poly.type
_entity_poly.pdbx_seq_one_letter_code
_entity_poly.pdbx_strand_id
1 'polypeptide(L)'
;MSTAVVLTAEDAEAKPTRRWGSDSLDLAVTPALFIILTVLLFVVWNYSEFDQTTTKILEPAKLLRQMQEQLYVAFWSTVLVVVIAVPIGIAVTREGAPKIKDTLVSVLGLGQALPAYGLIVLFFVWFGQGATTVIIALATFALLPVLRNTIVGLEQVDKSVIEAGKGMGIDRK
;
A
#
# COMPACT_ATOMS: atom_id res chain seq x y z
N MET A 1 18.33 -45.57 35.00
CA MET A 1 16.89 -45.77 34.71
C MET A 1 16.43 -44.59 33.89
N SER A 2 16.39 -44.76 32.60
CA SER A 2 16.02 -43.73 31.64
C SER A 2 14.55 -43.95 31.22
N THR A 3 13.66 -43.08 31.66
CA THR A 3 12.25 -43.14 31.30
C THR A 3 12.11 -42.40 29.98
N ALA A 4 12.16 -43.12 28.87
CA ALA A 4 11.83 -42.60 27.56
C ALA A 4 10.31 -42.31 27.54
N VAL A 5 9.94 -41.04 27.43
CA VAL A 5 8.59 -40.64 27.15
C VAL A 5 8.29 -40.99 25.69
N VAL A 6 7.55 -42.08 25.52
CA VAL A 6 6.98 -42.45 24.21
C VAL A 6 5.83 -41.50 23.95
N LEU A 7 6.08 -40.45 23.16
CA LEU A 7 5.03 -39.64 22.57
C LEU A 7 4.31 -40.51 21.54
N THR A 8 3.10 -40.94 21.88
CA THR A 8 2.25 -41.73 20.99
C THR A 8 1.84 -40.85 19.82
N ALA A 9 1.84 -41.44 18.63
CA ALA A 9 1.45 -40.81 17.35
C ALA A 9 0.02 -40.23 17.31
N GLU A 10 -0.71 -40.38 18.42
CA GLU A 10 -2.10 -39.92 18.61
C GLU A 10 -2.18 -38.43 18.94
N ASP A 11 -1.06 -37.78 19.40
CA ASP A 11 -1.03 -36.36 19.72
C ASP A 11 -0.72 -35.47 18.48
N ALA A 12 -0.42 -36.08 17.34
CA ALA A 12 0.00 -35.36 16.13
C ALA A 12 -1.18 -34.97 15.18
N GLU A 13 -2.41 -35.39 15.46
CA GLU A 13 -3.57 -35.14 14.59
C GLU A 13 -4.71 -34.37 15.26
N ALA A 14 -4.38 -33.36 16.06
CA ALA A 14 -5.34 -32.31 16.38
C ALA A 14 -5.53 -31.41 15.16
N LYS A 15 -6.24 -31.91 14.16
CA LYS A 15 -6.75 -31.14 13.04
C LYS A 15 -7.52 -29.95 13.60
N PRO A 16 -7.14 -28.69 13.30
CA PRO A 16 -7.90 -27.56 13.79
C PRO A 16 -9.33 -27.70 13.28
N THR A 17 -10.24 -27.98 14.18
CA THR A 17 -11.67 -28.00 13.88
C THR A 17 -12.08 -26.57 13.53
N ARG A 18 -12.07 -26.28 12.25
CA ARG A 18 -12.56 -25.01 11.67
C ARG A 18 -14.02 -24.87 12.06
N ARG A 19 -14.30 -24.08 13.08
CA ARG A 19 -15.66 -23.73 13.51
C ARG A 19 -16.30 -22.90 12.40
N TRP A 20 -16.98 -23.54 11.49
CA TRP A 20 -17.71 -22.92 10.36
C TRP A 20 -18.83 -21.97 10.79
N GLY A 21 -19.15 -21.90 12.07
CA GLY A 21 -20.24 -21.08 12.60
C GLY A 21 -19.87 -19.65 13.01
N SER A 22 -18.58 -19.39 13.35
CA SER A 22 -18.12 -18.05 13.72
C SER A 22 -17.69 -17.22 12.50
N ASP A 23 -17.08 -17.87 11.52
CA ASP A 23 -16.57 -17.19 10.31
C ASP A 23 -17.67 -16.57 9.45
N SER A 24 -18.87 -17.17 9.42
CA SER A 24 -20.01 -16.64 8.65
C SER A 24 -20.66 -15.43 9.31
N LEU A 25 -20.66 -15.36 10.64
CA LEU A 25 -21.13 -14.17 11.37
C LEU A 25 -20.16 -13.02 11.21
N ASP A 26 -18.85 -13.27 11.32
CA ASP A 26 -17.82 -12.26 11.13
C ASP A 26 -17.81 -11.73 9.70
N LEU A 27 -18.07 -12.60 8.70
CA LEU A 27 -18.20 -12.18 7.31
C LEU A 27 -19.44 -11.29 7.06
N ALA A 28 -20.53 -11.50 7.80
CA ALA A 28 -21.76 -10.72 7.67
C ALA A 28 -21.74 -9.43 8.49
N VAL A 29 -21.00 -9.39 9.60
CA VAL A 29 -20.90 -8.21 10.48
C VAL A 29 -20.30 -7.02 9.76
N THR A 30 -19.23 -7.23 8.99
CA THR A 30 -18.55 -6.14 8.27
C THR A 30 -19.48 -5.43 7.25
N PRO A 31 -20.16 -6.13 6.31
CA PRO A 31 -21.08 -5.46 5.40
C PRO A 31 -22.31 -4.90 6.12
N ALA A 32 -22.79 -5.56 7.19
CA ALA A 32 -23.92 -5.03 7.98
C ALA A 32 -23.55 -3.71 8.67
N LEU A 33 -22.36 -3.59 9.25
CA LEU A 33 -21.84 -2.33 9.82
C LEU A 33 -21.75 -1.23 8.76
N PHE A 34 -21.27 -1.54 7.56
CA PHE A 34 -21.21 -0.57 6.46
C PHE A 34 -22.60 -0.09 6.05
N ILE A 35 -23.58 -0.99 5.95
CA ILE A 35 -24.97 -0.65 5.63
C ILE A 35 -25.57 0.23 6.73
N ILE A 36 -25.41 -0.15 7.99
CA ILE A 36 -25.91 0.63 9.14
C ILE A 36 -25.29 2.01 9.15
N LEU A 37 -23.96 2.12 8.99
CA LEU A 37 -23.26 3.40 8.94
C LEU A 37 -23.75 4.26 7.77
N THR A 38 -23.93 3.68 6.59
CA THR A 38 -24.43 4.38 5.39
C THR A 38 -25.84 4.89 5.62
N VAL A 39 -26.73 4.06 6.20
CA VAL A 39 -28.11 4.46 6.52
C VAL A 39 -28.11 5.57 7.58
N LEU A 40 -27.28 5.44 8.60
CA LEU A 40 -27.14 6.46 9.66
C LEU A 40 -26.64 7.79 9.09
N LEU A 41 -25.63 7.76 8.22
CA LEU A 41 -25.14 8.96 7.53
C LEU A 41 -26.21 9.58 6.64
N PHE A 42 -26.98 8.75 5.92
CA PHE A 42 -28.09 9.21 5.08
C PHE A 42 -29.20 9.86 5.90
N VAL A 43 -29.55 9.26 7.05
CA VAL A 43 -30.53 9.83 8.00
C VAL A 43 -30.02 11.16 8.55
N VAL A 44 -28.78 11.20 9.06
CA VAL A 44 -28.16 12.45 9.55
C VAL A 44 -28.16 13.52 8.47
N TRP A 45 -27.79 13.16 7.25
CA TRP A 45 -27.80 14.06 6.10
C TRP A 45 -29.19 14.67 5.84
N ASN A 46 -30.25 13.88 5.86
CA ASN A 46 -31.61 14.34 5.62
C ASN A 46 -32.20 15.20 6.76
N TYR A 47 -31.76 14.96 7.99
CA TYR A 47 -32.27 15.69 9.17
C TYR A 47 -31.35 16.84 9.61
N SER A 48 -30.18 16.99 9.01
CA SER A 48 -29.27 18.08 9.35
C SER A 48 -29.66 19.35 8.60
N GLU A 49 -29.96 20.40 9.32
CA GLU A 49 -30.02 21.76 8.76
C GLU A 49 -28.57 22.23 8.51
N PHE A 50 -28.10 22.10 7.29
CA PHE A 50 -26.76 22.56 6.94
C PHE A 50 -26.70 24.08 6.88
N ASP A 51 -25.73 24.65 7.59
CA ASP A 51 -25.38 26.07 7.45
C ASP A 51 -25.02 26.40 5.98
N GLN A 52 -25.24 27.68 5.60
CA GLN A 52 -24.97 28.16 4.23
C GLN A 52 -23.55 27.82 3.74
N THR A 53 -22.59 27.79 4.64
CA THR A 53 -21.21 27.42 4.33
C THR A 53 -21.09 25.94 3.94
N THR A 54 -21.74 25.07 4.70
CA THR A 54 -21.76 23.62 4.44
C THR A 54 -22.46 23.29 3.12
N THR A 55 -23.60 23.93 2.84
CA THR A 55 -24.34 23.77 1.58
C THR A 55 -23.50 24.16 0.36
N LYS A 56 -22.73 25.25 0.47
CA LYS A 56 -21.80 25.68 -0.59
C LYS A 56 -20.61 24.73 -0.80
N ILE A 57 -20.15 24.06 0.26
CA ILE A 57 -19.06 23.07 0.17
C ILE A 57 -19.56 21.77 -0.47
N LEU A 58 -20.80 21.39 -0.15
CA LEU A 58 -21.43 20.15 -0.60
C LEU A 58 -22.12 20.27 -1.96
N GLU A 59 -21.96 21.39 -2.65
CA GLU A 59 -22.49 21.57 -4.00
C GLU A 59 -21.93 20.48 -4.93
N PRO A 60 -22.77 19.73 -5.66
CA PRO A 60 -22.33 18.59 -6.48
C PRO A 60 -21.27 18.97 -7.51
N ALA A 61 -21.39 20.15 -8.12
CA ALA A 61 -20.42 20.64 -9.09
C ALA A 61 -19.04 20.86 -8.46
N LYS A 62 -18.98 21.37 -7.22
CA LYS A 62 -17.75 21.58 -6.48
C LYS A 62 -17.12 20.26 -6.04
N LEU A 63 -17.93 19.32 -5.57
CA LEU A 63 -17.48 17.98 -5.21
C LEU A 63 -16.89 17.22 -6.40
N LEU A 64 -17.55 17.29 -7.56
CA LEU A 64 -17.03 16.69 -8.80
C LEU A 64 -15.68 17.29 -9.21
N ARG A 65 -15.56 18.60 -9.13
CA ARG A 65 -14.29 19.29 -9.42
C ARG A 65 -13.19 18.86 -8.45
N GLN A 66 -13.46 18.83 -7.15
CA GLN A 66 -12.49 18.38 -6.15
C GLN A 66 -12.09 16.92 -6.36
N MET A 67 -13.04 16.06 -6.73
CA MET A 67 -12.77 14.68 -7.08
C MET A 67 -11.86 14.55 -8.30
N GLN A 68 -12.09 15.35 -9.35
CA GLN A 68 -11.21 15.39 -10.52
C GLN A 68 -9.79 15.85 -10.17
N GLU A 69 -9.67 16.91 -9.35
CA GLU A 69 -8.38 17.41 -8.87
C GLU A 69 -7.65 16.33 -8.04
N GLN A 70 -8.38 15.62 -7.18
CA GLN A 70 -7.83 14.51 -6.39
C GLN A 70 -7.36 13.34 -7.27
N LEU A 71 -8.17 12.95 -8.26
CA LEU A 71 -7.80 11.90 -9.21
C LEU A 71 -6.58 12.28 -10.05
N TYR A 72 -6.50 13.54 -10.48
CA TYR A 72 -5.34 14.07 -11.19
C TYR A 72 -4.06 13.96 -10.35
N VAL A 73 -4.10 14.42 -9.11
CA VAL A 73 -2.95 14.35 -8.19
C VAL A 73 -2.57 12.88 -7.92
N ALA A 74 -3.53 12.02 -7.63
CA ALA A 74 -3.29 10.61 -7.36
C ALA A 74 -2.68 9.89 -8.57
N PHE A 75 -3.23 10.12 -9.76
CA PHE A 75 -2.74 9.52 -11.00
C PHE A 75 -1.28 9.92 -11.29
N TRP A 76 -0.99 11.20 -11.28
CA TRP A 76 0.36 11.67 -11.59
C TRP A 76 1.38 11.31 -10.53
N SER A 77 1.00 11.30 -9.25
CA SER A 77 1.88 10.80 -8.18
C SER A 77 2.21 9.33 -8.37
N THR A 78 1.21 8.51 -8.74
CA THR A 78 1.41 7.08 -9.00
C THR A 78 2.29 6.86 -10.22
N VAL A 79 2.06 7.56 -11.32
CA VAL A 79 2.91 7.46 -12.52
C VAL A 79 4.34 7.83 -12.18
N LEU A 80 4.55 8.96 -11.48
CA LEU A 80 5.88 9.44 -11.13
C LEU A 80 6.63 8.43 -10.24
N VAL A 81 5.98 7.90 -9.21
CA VAL A 81 6.63 6.92 -8.32
C VAL A 81 6.94 5.60 -9.04
N VAL A 82 6.04 5.11 -9.89
CA VAL A 82 6.27 3.87 -10.65
C VAL A 82 7.43 4.05 -11.65
N VAL A 83 7.45 5.16 -12.38
CA VAL A 83 8.51 5.46 -13.36
C VAL A 83 9.88 5.58 -12.69
N ILE A 84 9.95 6.01 -11.44
CA ILE A 84 11.21 6.13 -10.71
C ILE A 84 11.54 4.83 -9.95
N ALA A 85 10.61 4.32 -9.13
CA ALA A 85 10.87 3.21 -8.21
C ALA A 85 11.10 1.88 -8.93
N VAL A 86 10.32 1.58 -9.99
CA VAL A 86 10.45 0.30 -10.68
C VAL A 86 11.79 0.16 -11.40
N PRO A 87 12.27 1.12 -12.22
CA PRO A 87 13.58 1.01 -12.83
C PRO A 87 14.72 0.94 -11.81
N ILE A 88 14.64 1.73 -10.72
CA ILE A 88 15.63 1.69 -9.65
C ILE A 88 15.60 0.31 -8.96
N GLY A 89 14.41 -0.22 -8.64
CA GLY A 89 14.25 -1.55 -8.05
C GLY A 89 14.87 -2.64 -8.92
N ILE A 90 14.62 -2.61 -10.22
CA ILE A 90 15.24 -3.54 -11.18
C ILE A 90 16.77 -3.37 -11.21
N ALA A 91 17.25 -2.14 -11.22
CA ALA A 91 18.69 -1.88 -11.29
C ALA A 91 19.44 -2.38 -10.05
N VAL A 92 18.88 -2.21 -8.84
CA VAL A 92 19.53 -2.60 -7.57
C VAL A 92 19.39 -4.10 -7.25
N THR A 93 18.47 -4.82 -7.93
CA THR A 93 18.35 -6.29 -7.80
C THR A 93 19.27 -7.04 -8.75
N ARG A 94 19.95 -6.35 -9.68
CA ARG A 94 20.96 -6.98 -10.56
C ARG A 94 22.19 -7.41 -9.75
N GLU A 95 22.84 -8.48 -10.22
CA GLU A 95 24.06 -9.03 -9.61
C GLU A 95 25.16 -7.95 -9.53
N GLY A 96 25.64 -7.69 -8.31
CA GLY A 96 26.75 -6.77 -8.05
C GLY A 96 26.42 -5.51 -7.24
N ALA A 97 25.15 -5.28 -6.85
CA ALA A 97 24.77 -4.06 -6.13
C ALA A 97 24.13 -4.24 -4.72
N PRO A 98 24.48 -5.29 -3.90
CA PRO A 98 23.80 -5.51 -2.63
C PRO A 98 23.99 -4.34 -1.66
N LYS A 99 25.18 -3.75 -1.60
CA LYS A 99 25.46 -2.59 -0.74
C LYS A 99 24.69 -1.34 -1.13
N ILE A 100 24.48 -1.11 -2.43
CA ILE A 100 23.70 0.02 -2.95
C ILE A 100 22.23 -0.16 -2.57
N LYS A 101 21.70 -1.39 -2.69
CA LYS A 101 20.34 -1.73 -2.29
C LYS A 101 20.09 -1.41 -0.82
N ASP A 102 20.93 -1.93 0.07
CA ASP A 102 20.79 -1.77 1.52
C ASP A 102 20.89 -0.31 1.94
N THR A 103 21.84 0.44 1.36
CA THR A 103 22.00 1.87 1.61
C THR A 103 20.78 2.64 1.14
N LEU A 104 20.28 2.36 -0.08
CA LEU A 104 19.14 3.05 -0.66
C LEU A 104 17.87 2.81 0.17
N VAL A 105 17.59 1.56 0.54
CA VAL A 105 16.45 1.20 1.39
C VAL A 105 16.55 1.87 2.76
N SER A 106 17.75 1.94 3.34
CA SER A 106 17.96 2.58 4.64
C SER A 106 17.74 4.10 4.58
N VAL A 107 18.32 4.78 3.59
CA VAL A 107 18.17 6.23 3.41
C VAL A 107 16.71 6.62 3.16
N LEU A 108 16.04 5.91 2.26
CA LEU A 108 14.63 6.16 2.00
C LEU A 108 13.74 5.82 3.22
N GLY A 109 14.17 4.84 4.03
CA GLY A 109 13.50 4.47 5.29
C GLY A 109 13.48 5.59 6.32
N LEU A 110 14.52 6.40 6.39
CA LEU A 110 14.55 7.59 7.25
C LEU A 110 13.48 8.61 6.85
N GLY A 111 13.21 8.76 5.55
CA GLY A 111 12.17 9.65 5.05
C GLY A 111 10.74 9.23 5.47
N GLN A 112 10.51 7.93 5.68
CA GLN A 112 9.20 7.43 6.16
C GLN A 112 8.93 7.63 7.65
N ALA A 113 9.94 8.01 8.43
CA ALA A 113 9.75 8.42 9.82
C ALA A 113 8.96 9.74 9.93
N LEU A 114 8.93 10.54 8.85
CA LEU A 114 8.11 11.74 8.78
C LEU A 114 6.65 11.37 8.42
N PRO A 115 5.67 11.96 9.10
CA PRO A 115 4.27 11.79 8.68
C PRO A 115 4.08 12.39 7.28
N ALA A 116 3.30 11.72 6.42
CA ALA A 116 3.08 12.16 5.03
C ALA A 116 2.64 13.63 4.92
N TYR A 117 1.76 14.08 5.83
CA TYR A 117 1.34 15.49 5.88
C TYR A 117 2.48 16.45 6.21
N GLY A 118 3.39 16.04 7.12
CA GLY A 118 4.58 16.84 7.45
C GLY A 118 5.49 17.03 6.24
N LEU A 119 5.64 15.99 5.43
CA LEU A 119 6.41 16.06 4.18
C LEU A 119 5.75 17.02 3.17
N ILE A 120 4.42 16.96 3.00
CA ILE A 120 3.70 17.88 2.11
C ILE A 120 3.90 19.33 2.56
N VAL A 121 3.77 19.60 3.86
CA VAL A 121 3.96 20.96 4.41
C VAL A 121 5.40 21.44 4.17
N LEU A 122 6.39 20.58 4.37
CA LEU A 122 7.79 20.89 4.11
C LEU A 122 8.02 21.27 2.63
N PHE A 123 7.42 20.51 1.71
CA PHE A 123 7.51 20.80 0.29
C PHE A 123 6.78 22.10 -0.08
N PHE A 124 5.68 22.44 0.57
CA PHE A 124 5.02 23.72 0.38
C PHE A 124 5.89 24.90 0.81
N VAL A 125 6.67 24.75 1.88
CA VAL A 125 7.61 25.78 2.33
C VAL A 125 8.72 25.99 1.31
N TRP A 126 9.22 24.92 0.68
CA TRP A 126 10.34 25.01 -0.25
C TRP A 126 9.93 25.36 -1.69
N PHE A 127 8.84 24.80 -2.18
CA PHE A 127 8.44 24.87 -3.59
C PHE A 127 7.14 25.67 -3.81
N GLY A 128 6.52 26.15 -2.71
CA GLY A 128 5.23 26.84 -2.79
C GLY A 128 4.05 25.88 -2.91
N GLN A 129 2.85 26.46 -2.79
CA GLN A 129 1.59 25.71 -2.86
C GLN A 129 1.23 25.41 -4.32
N GLY A 130 0.77 24.18 -4.59
CA GLY A 130 0.31 23.80 -5.92
C GLY A 130 0.19 22.28 -6.10
N ALA A 131 -0.56 21.84 -7.09
CA ALA A 131 -0.77 20.44 -7.41
C ALA A 131 0.57 19.72 -7.68
N THR A 132 1.49 20.35 -8.39
CA THR A 132 2.82 19.81 -8.69
C THR A 132 3.60 19.50 -7.42
N THR A 133 3.59 20.41 -6.44
CA THR A 133 4.27 20.22 -5.16
C THR A 133 3.70 19.04 -4.39
N VAL A 134 2.36 18.90 -4.39
CA VAL A 134 1.69 17.74 -3.77
C VAL A 134 2.06 16.44 -4.47
N ILE A 135 2.07 16.43 -5.81
CA ILE A 135 2.45 15.26 -6.61
C ILE A 135 3.86 14.79 -6.26
N ILE A 136 4.83 15.72 -6.21
CA ILE A 136 6.22 15.40 -5.89
C ILE A 136 6.34 14.91 -4.45
N ALA A 137 5.67 15.55 -3.49
CA ALA A 137 5.70 15.16 -2.09
C ALA A 137 5.13 13.74 -1.87
N LEU A 138 3.97 13.46 -2.48
CA LEU A 138 3.34 12.14 -2.42
C LEU A 138 4.17 11.05 -3.11
N ALA A 139 4.74 11.36 -4.28
CA ALA A 139 5.64 10.43 -4.96
C ALA A 139 6.89 10.14 -4.13
N THR A 140 7.49 11.15 -3.50
CA THR A 140 8.64 10.98 -2.61
C THR A 140 8.30 10.10 -1.42
N PHE A 141 7.14 10.29 -0.79
CA PHE A 141 6.68 9.46 0.32
C PHE A 141 6.43 8.00 -0.11
N ALA A 142 5.81 7.81 -1.27
CA ALA A 142 5.46 6.49 -1.80
C ALA A 142 6.67 5.75 -2.43
N LEU A 143 7.81 6.44 -2.65
CA LEU A 143 8.96 5.86 -3.33
C LEU A 143 9.49 4.61 -2.62
N LEU A 144 9.65 4.65 -1.30
CA LEU A 144 10.21 3.51 -0.55
C LEU A 144 9.30 2.26 -0.58
N PRO A 145 7.99 2.34 -0.25
CA PRO A 145 7.16 1.15 -0.29
C PRO A 145 7.07 0.54 -1.69
N VAL A 146 7.00 1.34 -2.74
CA VAL A 146 6.99 0.84 -4.13
C VAL A 146 8.32 0.22 -4.50
N LEU A 147 9.44 0.85 -4.14
CA LEU A 147 10.78 0.31 -4.37
C LEU A 147 10.98 -1.02 -3.62
N ARG A 148 10.61 -1.09 -2.34
CA ARG A 148 10.69 -2.34 -1.56
C ARG A 148 9.86 -3.45 -2.18
N ASN A 149 8.63 -3.16 -2.56
CA ASN A 149 7.75 -4.16 -3.19
C ASN A 149 8.32 -4.63 -4.53
N THR A 150 8.93 -3.74 -5.31
CA THR A 150 9.61 -4.10 -6.57
C THR A 150 10.82 -5.02 -6.30
N ILE A 151 11.66 -4.68 -5.32
CA ILE A 151 12.83 -5.49 -4.95
C ILE A 151 12.38 -6.87 -4.48
N VAL A 152 11.46 -6.92 -3.50
CA VAL A 152 10.96 -8.19 -2.93
C VAL A 152 10.28 -9.05 -3.99
N GLY A 153 9.45 -8.45 -4.86
CA GLY A 153 8.78 -9.18 -5.94
C GLY A 153 9.77 -9.81 -6.93
N LEU A 154 10.86 -9.11 -7.25
CA LEU A 154 11.91 -9.64 -8.12
C LEU A 154 12.76 -10.72 -7.45
N GLU A 155 13.05 -10.59 -6.15
CA GLU A 155 13.85 -11.57 -5.39
C GLU A 155 13.08 -12.86 -5.06
N GLN A 156 11.75 -12.81 -5.04
CA GLN A 156 10.89 -13.98 -4.81
C GLN A 156 10.70 -14.86 -6.05
N VAL A 157 11.20 -14.47 -7.22
CA VAL A 157 11.14 -15.31 -8.42
C VAL A 157 12.01 -16.55 -8.20
N ASP A 158 11.40 -17.74 -8.39
CA ASP A 158 12.08 -19.02 -8.20
C ASP A 158 13.27 -19.13 -9.16
N LYS A 159 14.41 -19.57 -8.62
CA LYS A 159 15.65 -19.75 -9.39
C LYS A 159 15.46 -20.77 -10.53
N SER A 160 14.62 -21.78 -10.34
CA SER A 160 14.30 -22.76 -11.37
C SER A 160 13.65 -22.14 -12.62
N VAL A 161 12.80 -21.11 -12.42
CA VAL A 161 12.19 -20.36 -13.53
C VAL A 161 13.25 -19.56 -14.28
N ILE A 162 14.18 -18.95 -13.55
CA ILE A 162 15.28 -18.18 -14.13
C ILE A 162 16.22 -19.11 -14.93
N GLU A 163 16.53 -20.27 -14.39
CA GLU A 163 17.38 -21.28 -15.06
C GLU A 163 16.70 -21.87 -16.31
N ALA A 164 15.40 -22.15 -16.23
CA ALA A 164 14.63 -22.59 -17.39
C ALA A 164 14.62 -21.51 -18.50
N GLY A 165 14.46 -20.24 -18.15
CA GLY A 165 14.56 -19.13 -19.10
C GLY A 165 15.92 -19.04 -19.77
N LYS A 166 17.01 -19.19 -19.00
CA LYS A 166 18.38 -19.24 -19.56
C LYS A 166 18.58 -20.43 -20.50
N GLY A 167 18.04 -21.61 -20.14
CA GLY A 167 18.08 -22.79 -20.97
C GLY A 167 17.36 -22.65 -22.32
N MET A 168 16.33 -21.80 -22.36
CA MET A 168 15.60 -21.44 -23.60
C MET A 168 16.26 -20.30 -24.40
N GLY A 169 17.44 -19.80 -23.98
CA GLY A 169 18.16 -18.74 -24.70
C GLY A 169 17.63 -17.33 -24.35
N ILE A 170 16.80 -17.18 -23.31
CA ILE A 170 16.36 -15.86 -22.80
C ILE A 170 17.51 -15.28 -21.96
N ASP A 171 18.27 -14.36 -22.54
CA ASP A 171 19.36 -13.69 -21.86
C ASP A 171 18.86 -12.51 -21.02
N ARG A 172 19.52 -12.27 -19.90
CA ARG A 172 19.28 -11.08 -19.05
C ARG A 172 19.81 -9.85 -19.77
N LYS A 173 18.99 -9.14 -20.50
CA LYS A 173 19.32 -7.78 -20.99
C LYS A 173 18.77 -6.72 -20.07
#